data_957fb3cdf8700cb88ba4909034850d67
#
_entry.id   957fb3cdf8700cb88ba4909034850d67
#
_cell.length_a   1.000
_cell.length_b   1.000
_cell.length_c   1.000
_cell.angle_alpha   90.00
_cell.angle_beta   90.00
_cell.angle_gamma   90.00
#
_symmetry.space_group_name_H-M   'P 1'
#
loop_
_entity.id
_entity.type
_entity.pdbx_description
1 polymer ?
#
loop_
_entity_poly.entity_id
_entity_poly.type
_entity_poly.pdbx_seq_one_letter_code
_entity_poly.pdbx_strand_id
1 'polypeptide(L)'
;MMDSHCRVRPAGPAAPADCDPPRTTHAALAARLGDARLLTLYDQATWSEGPAWWEAQRTLVWSDLVGRRVLGWREDGAVDVLLDATAFTNGNAVDAQQRLVHCEHGRRAITRSDADGQAHLLVGRYAGKRLNSPNDLIVARDGAIWFTDPPFGLRKPSQGCPADPELAHHSVYRLPPDGSPLQRMADLDHPNGLAFSPDEQTLYVSQTPEQGHGSVEITAFAWRDGALHDRRHFASVPDGLPDGFCVDRGGWLWSSSGTGVCVFDSDGQLLGHIPTPGTASNCTFDQAQQRLFITGGPCLWMLPLP
;
A
#
# COMPACT_ATOMS: atom_id res chain seq x y z
N MET A 1 -17.48 22.67 -16.38
CA MET A 1 -16.28 22.84 -17.21
C MET A 1 -15.11 22.43 -16.33
N MET A 2 -14.75 21.16 -16.38
CA MET A 2 -13.57 20.61 -15.70
C MET A 2 -12.50 20.45 -16.77
N ASP A 3 -11.58 21.38 -16.83
CA ASP A 3 -10.46 21.28 -17.76
C ASP A 3 -9.24 22.02 -17.19
N SER A 4 -8.57 21.39 -16.23
CA SER A 4 -7.18 21.69 -15.87
C SER A 4 -6.56 20.58 -15.01
N HIS A 5 -6.71 19.32 -15.43
CA HIS A 5 -5.78 18.30 -14.95
C HIS A 5 -4.44 18.62 -15.60
N CYS A 6 -3.45 18.98 -14.79
CA CYS A 6 -2.08 19.16 -15.27
C CYS A 6 -1.59 17.79 -15.76
N ARG A 7 -1.62 17.57 -17.08
CA ARG A 7 -1.07 16.34 -17.67
C ARG A 7 0.43 16.37 -17.48
N VAL A 8 0.93 15.44 -16.70
CA VAL A 8 2.33 15.03 -16.80
C VAL A 8 2.52 14.50 -18.23
N ARG A 9 3.68 14.71 -18.85
CA ARG A 9 3.97 14.19 -20.20
C ARG A 9 3.43 12.80 -20.34
N PRO A 10 2.81 12.43 -21.49
CA PRO A 10 2.35 11.08 -21.69
C PRO A 10 3.51 10.12 -21.34
N ALA A 11 3.27 9.19 -20.46
CA ALA A 11 4.19 8.08 -20.30
C ALA A 11 4.38 7.49 -21.70
N GLY A 12 5.62 7.22 -22.09
CA GLY A 12 5.88 6.51 -23.32
C GLY A 12 5.17 5.13 -23.27
N PRO A 13 5.05 4.42 -24.39
CA PRO A 13 4.49 3.07 -24.36
C PRO A 13 5.20 2.25 -23.28
N ALA A 14 4.43 1.45 -22.53
CA ALA A 14 4.98 0.55 -21.52
C ALA A 14 6.15 -0.25 -22.10
N ALA A 15 7.31 -0.16 -21.45
CA ALA A 15 8.54 -0.81 -21.92
C ALA A 15 8.93 -1.95 -20.96
N PRO A 16 9.57 -3.03 -21.44
CA PRO A 16 10.12 -4.05 -20.57
C PRO A 16 11.03 -3.42 -19.50
N ALA A 17 10.85 -3.82 -18.26
CA ALA A 17 11.72 -3.40 -17.17
C ALA A 17 13.08 -4.12 -17.29
N ASP A 18 14.16 -3.41 -16.96
CA ASP A 18 15.52 -3.97 -16.96
C ASP A 18 15.76 -4.78 -15.69
N CYS A 19 15.20 -5.97 -15.64
CA CYS A 19 15.37 -6.94 -14.56
C CYS A 19 15.22 -8.38 -15.06
N ASP A 20 15.66 -9.33 -14.24
CA ASP A 20 15.47 -10.76 -14.48
C ASP A 20 13.96 -11.12 -14.54
N PRO A 21 13.61 -12.22 -15.23
CA PRO A 21 12.24 -12.74 -15.16
C PRO A 21 11.88 -13.23 -13.76
N PRO A 22 10.57 -13.34 -13.45
CA PRO A 22 10.10 -13.96 -12.21
C PRO A 22 10.73 -15.35 -11.99
N ARG A 23 11.06 -15.66 -10.72
CA ARG A 23 11.72 -16.91 -10.34
C ARG A 23 10.83 -17.69 -9.37
N THR A 24 10.56 -18.94 -9.72
CA THR A 24 9.83 -19.85 -8.84
C THR A 24 10.14 -21.30 -9.19
N THR A 25 10.13 -22.16 -8.20
CA THR A 25 10.11 -23.63 -8.35
C THR A 25 8.73 -24.20 -8.05
N HIS A 26 7.79 -23.36 -7.60
CA HIS A 26 6.43 -23.76 -7.25
C HIS A 26 5.54 -23.83 -8.48
N ALA A 27 5.03 -25.04 -8.81
CA ALA A 27 4.32 -25.29 -10.07
C ALA A 27 3.08 -24.40 -10.29
N ALA A 28 2.27 -24.16 -9.23
CA ALA A 28 1.09 -23.33 -9.35
C ALA A 28 1.44 -21.85 -9.56
N LEU A 29 2.51 -21.34 -8.91
CA LEU A 29 2.98 -19.98 -9.16
C LEU A 29 3.58 -19.86 -10.55
N ALA A 30 4.36 -20.86 -11.02
CA ALA A 30 4.86 -20.89 -12.37
C ALA A 30 3.72 -20.83 -13.42
N ALA A 31 2.65 -21.59 -13.23
CA ALA A 31 1.48 -21.54 -14.09
C ALA A 31 0.78 -20.18 -14.07
N ARG A 32 0.68 -19.53 -12.91
CA ARG A 32 0.10 -18.17 -12.76
C ARG A 32 0.97 -17.08 -13.37
N LEU A 33 2.28 -17.24 -13.35
CA LEU A 33 3.22 -16.28 -13.94
C LEU A 33 3.35 -16.47 -15.46
N GLY A 34 3.32 -17.70 -15.94
CA GLY A 34 3.56 -18.00 -17.36
C GLY A 34 4.89 -17.41 -17.84
N ASP A 35 4.83 -16.76 -19.01
CA ASP A 35 5.96 -16.03 -19.59
C ASP A 35 5.92 -14.52 -19.29
N ALA A 36 5.23 -14.14 -18.20
CA ALA A 36 5.04 -12.74 -17.82
C ALA A 36 6.39 -12.01 -17.68
N ARG A 37 6.43 -10.79 -18.19
CA ARG A 37 7.56 -9.88 -18.05
C ARG A 37 7.11 -8.60 -17.40
N LEU A 38 7.92 -8.10 -16.48
CA LEU A 38 7.66 -6.83 -15.82
C LEU A 38 7.77 -5.69 -16.86
N LEU A 39 6.82 -4.76 -16.80
CA LEU A 39 6.78 -3.57 -17.64
C LEU A 39 6.93 -2.35 -16.77
N THR A 40 7.71 -1.37 -17.21
CA THR A 40 7.75 -0.03 -16.61
C THR A 40 6.63 0.79 -17.22
N LEU A 41 5.72 1.27 -16.39
CA LEU A 41 4.61 2.15 -16.79
C LEU A 41 4.96 3.62 -16.59
N TYR A 42 5.74 3.93 -15.55
CA TYR A 42 6.14 5.30 -15.18
C TYR A 42 7.45 5.26 -14.39
N ASP A 43 8.32 6.28 -14.54
CA ASP A 43 9.65 6.35 -13.93
C ASP A 43 10.05 7.78 -13.49
N GLN A 44 9.06 8.69 -13.35
CA GLN A 44 9.30 10.10 -13.09
C GLN A 44 8.72 10.58 -11.74
N ALA A 45 8.40 9.65 -10.83
CA ALA A 45 8.12 9.99 -9.45
C ALA A 45 9.41 10.28 -8.68
N THR A 46 9.28 10.78 -7.48
CA THR A 46 10.42 10.87 -6.54
C THR A 46 10.46 9.63 -5.65
N TRP A 47 9.29 9.21 -5.14
CA TRP A 47 9.11 7.99 -4.36
C TRP A 47 7.68 7.48 -4.46
N SER A 48 7.51 6.40 -5.19
CA SER A 48 6.19 5.78 -5.47
C SER A 48 5.73 4.90 -4.32
N GLU A 49 4.48 5.09 -3.88
CA GLU A 49 3.87 4.42 -2.73
C GLU A 49 2.37 4.16 -2.93
N GLY A 50 1.82 3.30 -2.07
CA GLY A 50 0.39 3.11 -1.83
C GLY A 50 -0.46 2.94 -3.07
N PRO A 51 -0.22 1.95 -3.93
CA PRO A 51 -0.97 1.73 -5.15
C PRO A 51 -2.37 1.18 -4.83
N ALA A 52 -3.40 1.72 -5.49
CA ALA A 52 -4.78 1.27 -5.39
C ALA A 52 -5.44 1.22 -6.76
N TRP A 53 -6.12 0.13 -7.08
CA TRP A 53 -6.89 0.03 -8.31
C TRP A 53 -8.27 0.65 -8.15
N TRP A 54 -8.57 1.68 -8.96
CA TRP A 54 -9.86 2.37 -8.98
C TRP A 54 -10.71 1.83 -10.12
N GLU A 55 -11.52 0.82 -9.81
CA GLU A 55 -12.26 0.07 -10.83
C GLU A 55 -13.21 0.94 -11.65
N ALA A 56 -13.99 1.83 -11.01
CA ALA A 56 -14.94 2.68 -11.71
C ALA A 56 -14.29 3.61 -12.74
N GLN A 57 -13.03 3.96 -12.55
CA GLN A 57 -12.25 4.82 -13.45
C GLN A 57 -11.25 4.05 -14.30
N ARG A 58 -11.12 2.72 -14.09
CA ARG A 58 -10.09 1.85 -14.70
C ARG A 58 -8.69 2.48 -14.61
N THR A 59 -8.38 2.98 -13.43
CA THR A 59 -7.18 3.77 -13.16
C THR A 59 -6.41 3.16 -12.00
N LEU A 60 -5.12 2.98 -12.17
CA LEU A 60 -4.25 2.74 -11.02
C LEU A 60 -3.88 4.09 -10.40
N VAL A 61 -4.22 4.25 -9.14
CA VAL A 61 -3.87 5.42 -8.32
C VAL A 61 -2.67 5.06 -7.46
N TRP A 62 -1.69 5.97 -7.34
CA TRP A 62 -0.58 5.82 -6.39
C TRP A 62 -0.05 7.17 -5.94
N SER A 63 0.70 7.18 -4.87
CA SER A 63 1.33 8.38 -4.32
C SER A 63 2.76 8.55 -4.83
N ASP A 64 3.13 9.74 -5.30
CA ASP A 64 4.50 10.22 -5.26
C ASP A 64 4.68 10.94 -3.92
N LEU A 65 5.02 10.18 -2.87
CA LEU A 65 5.06 10.66 -1.48
C LEU A 65 5.95 11.90 -1.32
N VAL A 66 7.19 11.80 -1.80
CA VAL A 66 8.19 12.87 -1.71
C VAL A 66 7.87 14.02 -2.69
N GLY A 67 7.36 13.69 -3.87
CA GLY A 67 6.86 14.66 -4.86
C GLY A 67 5.53 15.32 -4.46
N ARG A 68 4.90 14.85 -3.37
CA ARG A 68 3.66 15.38 -2.80
C ARG A 68 2.50 15.41 -3.80
N ARG A 69 2.35 14.34 -4.57
CA ARG A 69 1.30 14.18 -5.57
C ARG A 69 0.61 12.81 -5.41
N VAL A 70 -0.66 12.76 -5.78
CA VAL A 70 -1.32 11.49 -6.10
C VAL A 70 -1.50 11.42 -7.60
N LEU A 71 -1.04 10.35 -8.18
CA LEU A 71 -0.99 10.11 -9.63
C LEU A 71 -2.01 9.04 -10.02
N GLY A 72 -2.47 9.09 -11.26
CA GLY A 72 -3.37 8.10 -11.84
C GLY A 72 -2.86 7.64 -13.20
N TRP A 73 -2.56 6.34 -13.34
CA TRP A 73 -2.23 5.72 -14.62
C TRP A 73 -3.48 5.08 -15.23
N ARG A 74 -3.70 5.32 -16.51
CA ARG A 74 -4.80 4.73 -17.29
C ARG A 74 -4.28 3.73 -18.32
N GLU A 75 -5.17 2.86 -18.77
CA GLU A 75 -4.86 1.80 -19.75
C GLU A 75 -4.40 2.33 -21.13
N ASP A 76 -4.68 3.60 -21.45
CA ASP A 76 -4.16 4.27 -22.64
C ASP A 76 -2.68 4.73 -22.47
N GLY A 77 -2.07 4.44 -21.32
CA GLY A 77 -0.71 4.83 -20.97
C GLY A 77 -0.58 6.25 -20.43
N ALA A 78 -1.66 7.01 -20.33
CA ALA A 78 -1.60 8.36 -19.77
C ALA A 78 -1.43 8.33 -18.25
N VAL A 79 -0.68 9.30 -17.73
CA VAL A 79 -0.55 9.55 -16.29
C VAL A 79 -1.02 10.96 -16.00
N ASP A 80 -1.99 11.08 -15.11
CA ASP A 80 -2.55 12.36 -14.66
C ASP A 80 -2.15 12.63 -13.20
N VAL A 81 -2.03 13.90 -12.84
CA VAL A 81 -1.97 14.33 -11.43
C VAL A 81 -3.40 14.44 -10.93
N LEU A 82 -3.81 13.53 -10.06
CA LEU A 82 -5.14 13.53 -9.45
C LEU A 82 -5.23 14.51 -8.27
N LEU A 83 -4.18 14.54 -7.43
CA LEU A 83 -4.04 15.52 -6.34
C LEU A 83 -2.63 16.10 -6.38
N ASP A 84 -2.52 17.40 -6.24
CA ASP A 84 -1.24 18.14 -6.20
C ASP A 84 -1.04 18.78 -4.81
N ALA A 85 0.22 19.08 -4.48
CA ALA A 85 0.61 19.71 -3.22
C ALA A 85 0.03 19.01 -1.99
N THR A 86 -0.06 17.67 -2.03
CA THR A 86 -0.59 16.87 -0.92
C THR A 86 0.24 17.04 0.36
N ALA A 87 -0.32 16.65 1.48
CA ALA A 87 0.39 16.66 2.77
C ALA A 87 1.16 15.35 2.97
N PHE A 88 1.99 14.96 2.01
CA PHE A 88 2.73 13.70 2.00
C PHE A 88 1.79 12.50 2.07
N THR A 89 0.91 12.38 1.08
CA THR A 89 0.04 11.21 0.92
C THR A 89 0.89 9.97 0.68
N ASN A 90 0.61 8.89 1.43
CA ASN A 90 1.28 7.60 1.31
C ASN A 90 0.29 6.53 0.81
N GLY A 91 -0.32 5.74 1.69
CA GLY A 91 -1.30 4.73 1.32
C GLY A 91 -2.57 5.32 0.71
N ASN A 92 -3.14 4.60 -0.26
CA ASN A 92 -4.43 4.92 -0.87
C ASN A 92 -5.31 3.69 -0.89
N ALA A 93 -6.61 3.88 -0.80
CA ALA A 93 -7.61 2.84 -1.02
C ALA A 93 -8.86 3.44 -1.70
N VAL A 94 -9.70 2.56 -2.24
CA VAL A 94 -10.99 2.94 -2.84
C VAL A 94 -12.09 2.38 -1.98
N ASP A 95 -13.02 3.23 -1.51
CA ASP A 95 -14.16 2.77 -0.71
C ASP A 95 -15.30 2.19 -1.58
N ALA A 96 -16.30 1.60 -0.94
CA ALA A 96 -17.44 0.99 -1.64
C ALA A 96 -18.25 2.00 -2.49
N GLN A 97 -18.14 3.29 -2.21
CA GLN A 97 -18.75 4.37 -2.99
C GLN A 97 -17.81 4.91 -4.07
N GLN A 98 -16.71 4.20 -4.33
CA GLN A 98 -15.70 4.57 -5.33
C GLN A 98 -15.04 5.92 -5.06
N ARG A 99 -14.83 6.28 -3.79
CA ARG A 99 -14.11 7.46 -3.36
C ARG A 99 -12.71 7.07 -2.90
N LEU A 100 -11.74 7.94 -3.16
CA LEU A 100 -10.36 7.73 -2.72
C LEU A 100 -10.20 8.08 -1.25
N VAL A 101 -9.58 7.19 -0.50
CA VAL A 101 -9.20 7.37 0.91
C VAL A 101 -7.69 7.35 1.00
N HIS A 102 -7.11 8.21 1.82
CA HIS A 102 -5.68 8.46 1.86
C HIS A 102 -5.13 8.45 3.28
N CYS A 103 -3.93 7.91 3.44
CA CYS A 103 -3.06 8.17 4.59
C CYS A 103 -2.21 9.41 4.31
N GLU A 104 -2.25 10.42 5.18
CA GLU A 104 -1.46 11.63 5.02
C GLU A 104 -0.49 11.83 6.19
N HIS A 105 0.80 11.66 5.93
CA HIS A 105 1.85 11.81 6.95
C HIS A 105 1.88 13.22 7.54
N GLY A 106 1.87 14.24 6.69
CA GLY A 106 2.01 15.64 7.14
C GLY A 106 0.78 16.18 7.86
N ARG A 107 -0.43 15.72 7.50
CA ARG A 107 -1.66 16.01 8.27
C ARG A 107 -1.78 15.15 9.51
N ARG A 108 -1.09 14.02 9.55
CA ARG A 108 -1.22 13.03 10.63
C ARG A 108 -2.66 12.51 10.68
N ALA A 109 -3.20 12.09 9.53
CA ALA A 109 -4.64 11.86 9.37
C ALA A 109 -4.97 10.87 8.26
N ILE A 110 -6.17 10.31 8.36
CA ILE A 110 -6.88 9.68 7.24
C ILE A 110 -7.81 10.73 6.65
N THR A 111 -7.75 10.88 5.33
CA THR A 111 -8.61 11.79 4.57
C THR A 111 -9.35 11.03 3.47
N ARG A 112 -10.37 11.65 2.90
CA ARG A 112 -11.11 11.14 1.76
C ARG A 112 -11.30 12.25 0.74
N SER A 113 -11.01 11.96 -0.52
CA SER A 113 -11.21 12.91 -1.60
C SER A 113 -12.59 12.77 -2.23
N ASP A 114 -13.23 13.91 -2.47
CA ASP A 114 -14.42 13.98 -3.30
C ASP A 114 -14.08 13.93 -4.80
N ALA A 115 -15.11 13.88 -5.62
CA ALA A 115 -14.96 13.81 -7.09
C ALA A 115 -14.27 15.05 -7.69
N ASP A 116 -14.28 16.18 -6.99
CA ASP A 116 -13.57 17.43 -7.35
C ASP A 116 -12.14 17.51 -6.80
N GLY A 117 -11.66 16.42 -6.15
CA GLY A 117 -10.31 16.34 -5.58
C GLY A 117 -10.15 17.03 -4.22
N GLN A 118 -11.24 17.54 -3.62
CA GLN A 118 -11.15 18.12 -2.28
C GLN A 118 -11.03 17.04 -1.21
N ALA A 119 -9.98 17.13 -0.37
CA ALA A 119 -9.74 16.18 0.70
C ALA A 119 -10.47 16.57 1.99
N HIS A 120 -11.28 15.66 2.52
CA HIS A 120 -12.00 15.79 3.78
C HIS A 120 -11.35 14.95 4.88
N LEU A 121 -11.17 15.53 6.05
CA LEU A 121 -10.66 14.83 7.22
C LEU A 121 -11.66 13.78 7.70
N LEU A 122 -11.24 12.53 7.78
CA LEU A 122 -12.00 11.46 8.43
C LEU A 122 -11.60 11.30 9.90
N VAL A 123 -10.30 11.15 10.16
CA VAL A 123 -9.76 11.04 11.52
C VAL A 123 -8.31 11.51 11.57
N GLY A 124 -7.93 12.18 12.64
CA GLY A 124 -6.54 12.63 12.88
C GLY A 124 -6.13 12.53 14.34
N ARG A 125 -7.03 11.98 15.20
CA ARG A 125 -6.78 11.87 16.64
C ARG A 125 -7.30 10.56 17.22
N TYR A 126 -6.56 10.04 18.20
CA TYR A 126 -6.99 8.95 19.07
C TYR A 126 -6.88 9.39 20.52
N ALA A 127 -7.96 9.22 21.32
CA ALA A 127 -8.01 9.64 22.72
C ALA A 127 -7.54 11.09 22.96
N GLY A 128 -7.92 12.02 22.07
CA GLY A 128 -7.58 13.44 22.13
C GLY A 128 -6.18 13.82 21.61
N LYS A 129 -5.26 12.86 21.41
CA LYS A 129 -3.90 13.05 20.89
C LYS A 129 -3.87 12.88 19.37
N ARG A 130 -2.98 13.61 18.69
CA ARG A 130 -2.76 13.43 17.25
C ARG A 130 -2.20 12.04 16.96
N LEU A 131 -2.64 11.44 15.87
CA LEU A 131 -2.00 10.25 15.29
C LEU A 131 -0.51 10.51 15.01
N ASN A 132 0.28 9.46 14.80
CA ASN A 132 1.68 9.61 14.42
C ASN A 132 1.81 10.07 12.96
N SER A 133 1.81 9.15 12.04
CA SER A 133 1.81 9.42 10.60
C SER A 133 1.19 8.22 9.88
N PRO A 134 -0.15 8.17 9.74
CA PRO A 134 -0.83 7.07 9.06
C PRO A 134 -0.14 6.73 7.74
N ASN A 135 0.20 5.44 7.56
CA ASN A 135 1.09 5.00 6.48
C ASN A 135 0.34 4.24 5.39
N ASP A 136 -0.24 3.09 5.69
CA ASP A 136 -1.00 2.29 4.72
C ASP A 136 -2.40 1.98 5.24
N LEU A 137 -3.34 1.68 4.34
CA LEU A 137 -4.74 1.46 4.69
C LEU A 137 -5.45 0.50 3.74
N ILE A 138 -6.47 -0.15 4.29
CA ILE A 138 -7.44 -0.94 3.53
C ILE A 138 -8.86 -0.57 3.95
N VAL A 139 -9.82 -0.77 3.05
CA VAL A 139 -11.26 -0.70 3.34
C VAL A 139 -11.80 -2.11 3.39
N ALA A 140 -12.26 -2.54 4.58
CA ALA A 140 -12.85 -3.86 4.78
C ALA A 140 -14.26 -3.95 4.17
N ARG A 141 -14.81 -5.15 4.01
CA ARG A 141 -16.14 -5.38 3.41
C ARG A 141 -17.27 -4.72 4.20
N ASP A 142 -17.10 -4.57 5.50
CA ASP A 142 -18.05 -3.86 6.36
C ASP A 142 -17.98 -2.33 6.21
N GLY A 143 -17.06 -1.82 5.38
CA GLY A 143 -16.81 -0.41 5.14
C GLY A 143 -15.89 0.26 6.17
N ALA A 144 -15.38 -0.48 7.15
CA ALA A 144 -14.41 0.06 8.10
C ALA A 144 -13.06 0.30 7.41
N ILE A 145 -12.42 1.40 7.77
CA ILE A 145 -11.06 1.73 7.31
C ILE A 145 -10.08 1.23 8.37
N TRP A 146 -9.19 0.33 7.96
CA TRP A 146 -8.08 -0.13 8.78
C TRP A 146 -6.80 0.53 8.30
N PHE A 147 -5.96 1.00 9.21
CA PHE A 147 -4.72 1.67 8.84
C PHE A 147 -3.62 1.48 9.89
N THR A 148 -2.40 1.62 9.45
CA THR A 148 -1.20 1.61 10.29
C THR A 148 -0.78 3.04 10.62
N ASP A 149 -0.23 3.24 11.84
CA ASP A 149 0.19 4.57 12.33
C ASP A 149 1.61 4.56 12.92
N PRO A 150 2.64 4.31 12.08
CA PRO A 150 4.05 4.40 12.47
C PRO A 150 4.52 5.86 12.54
N PRO A 151 5.75 6.12 13.04
CA PRO A 151 6.26 7.47 13.20
C PRO A 151 7.04 8.00 11.97
N PHE A 152 7.02 7.34 10.80
CA PHE A 152 7.91 7.65 9.68
C PHE A 152 7.81 9.10 9.22
N GLY A 153 6.59 9.63 9.07
CA GLY A 153 6.36 11.02 8.67
C GLY A 153 6.69 12.06 9.74
N LEU A 154 6.97 11.63 10.99
CA LEU A 154 7.42 12.52 12.07
C LEU A 154 8.94 12.65 12.11
N ARG A 155 9.69 11.83 11.36
CA ARG A 155 11.15 11.73 11.46
C ARG A 155 11.88 12.33 10.27
N LYS A 156 11.33 12.20 9.06
CA LYS A 156 11.98 12.61 7.81
C LYS A 156 11.28 13.79 7.16
N PRO A 157 11.92 14.97 7.02
CA PRO A 157 11.30 16.13 6.36
C PRO A 157 10.87 15.88 4.91
N SER A 158 11.52 14.94 4.23
CA SER A 158 11.17 14.55 2.85
C SER A 158 9.91 13.68 2.76
N GLN A 159 9.43 13.13 3.88
CA GLN A 159 8.30 12.20 3.91
C GLN A 159 7.15 12.67 4.82
N GLY A 160 7.31 13.85 5.45
CA GLY A 160 6.30 14.36 6.38
C GLY A 160 6.73 15.65 7.08
N CYS A 161 6.19 15.87 8.26
CA CYS A 161 6.49 17.05 9.09
C CYS A 161 7.11 16.59 10.42
N PRO A 162 8.43 16.73 10.59
CA PRO A 162 9.11 16.33 11.82
C PRO A 162 8.48 16.93 13.06
N ALA A 163 8.17 16.08 14.04
CA ALA A 163 7.55 16.46 15.31
C ALA A 163 7.71 15.32 16.33
N ASP A 164 7.60 15.65 17.60
CA ASP A 164 7.51 14.64 18.64
C ASP A 164 6.17 13.88 18.56
N PRO A 165 6.16 12.54 18.76
CA PRO A 165 4.94 11.78 18.83
C PRO A 165 4.13 12.14 20.06
N GLU A 166 2.82 12.34 19.89
CA GLU A 166 1.90 12.54 21.02
C GLU A 166 1.43 11.20 21.62
N LEU A 167 1.43 10.12 20.79
CA LEU A 167 1.11 8.76 21.20
C LEU A 167 2.39 8.02 21.59
N ALA A 168 2.31 7.24 22.67
CA ALA A 168 3.43 6.44 23.17
C ALA A 168 3.50 5.04 22.52
N HIS A 169 2.79 4.84 21.42
CA HIS A 169 2.68 3.55 20.74
C HIS A 169 2.52 3.76 19.23
N HIS A 170 2.87 2.75 18.47
CA HIS A 170 2.57 2.62 17.05
C HIS A 170 1.56 1.50 16.90
N SER A 171 0.48 1.74 16.17
CA SER A 171 -0.65 0.80 16.20
C SER A 171 -1.31 0.62 14.85
N VAL A 172 -2.00 -0.50 14.74
CA VAL A 172 -3.07 -0.68 13.76
C VAL A 172 -4.36 -0.13 14.36
N TYR A 173 -5.08 0.64 13.57
CA TYR A 173 -6.37 1.21 13.95
C TYR A 173 -7.48 0.74 13.01
N ARG A 174 -8.72 0.73 13.54
CA ARG A 174 -9.95 0.53 12.79
C ARG A 174 -10.86 1.74 12.99
N LEU A 175 -11.22 2.41 11.90
CA LEU A 175 -12.22 3.47 11.86
C LEU A 175 -13.56 2.86 11.41
N PRO A 176 -14.55 2.70 12.30
CA PRO A 176 -15.85 2.14 11.94
C PRO A 176 -16.62 3.03 10.95
N PRO A 177 -17.43 2.46 10.03
CA PRO A 177 -18.19 3.24 9.05
C PRO A 177 -19.40 3.97 9.62
N ASP A 178 -19.85 3.59 10.82
CA ASP A 178 -21.05 4.10 11.48
C ASP A 178 -20.83 5.38 12.30
N GLY A 179 -19.60 5.94 12.26
CA GLY A 179 -19.22 7.12 13.04
C GLY A 179 -18.84 6.83 14.50
N SER A 180 -18.77 5.55 14.90
CA SER A 180 -18.23 5.16 16.20
C SER A 180 -16.77 5.60 16.35
N PRO A 181 -16.28 5.77 17.59
CA PRO A 181 -14.92 6.21 17.85
C PRO A 181 -13.84 5.30 17.20
N LEU A 182 -12.72 5.91 16.83
CA LEU A 182 -11.54 5.18 16.36
C LEU A 182 -11.10 4.13 17.37
N GLN A 183 -10.89 2.91 16.90
CA GLN A 183 -10.50 1.74 17.69
C GLN A 183 -9.01 1.44 17.50
N ARG A 184 -8.27 1.25 18.57
CA ARG A 184 -6.90 0.76 18.57
C ARG A 184 -6.93 -0.77 18.65
N MET A 185 -6.39 -1.44 17.63
CA MET A 185 -6.55 -2.88 17.44
C MET A 185 -5.35 -3.68 17.89
N ALA A 186 -4.13 -3.25 17.55
CA ALA A 186 -2.89 -3.91 17.94
C ALA A 186 -1.73 -2.92 17.99
N ASP A 187 -0.81 -3.15 18.92
CA ASP A 187 0.47 -2.44 18.97
C ASP A 187 1.55 -3.27 18.30
N LEU A 188 2.32 -2.62 17.46
CA LEU A 188 3.45 -3.18 16.73
C LEU A 188 4.62 -2.20 16.81
N ASP A 189 5.82 -2.67 16.53
CA ASP A 189 6.98 -1.78 16.63
C ASP A 189 6.93 -0.67 15.58
N HIS A 190 6.92 -1.01 14.30
CA HIS A 190 6.76 -0.06 13.19
C HIS A 190 5.83 -0.68 12.14
N PRO A 191 4.49 -0.70 12.39
CA PRO A 191 3.55 -1.27 11.44
C PRO A 191 3.56 -0.46 10.14
N ASN A 192 3.60 -1.16 8.99
CA ASN A 192 3.69 -0.55 7.68
C ASN A 192 2.51 -1.02 6.80
N GLY A 193 2.72 -1.90 5.83
CA GLY A 193 1.65 -2.44 5.02
C GLY A 193 0.67 -3.31 5.82
N LEU A 194 -0.58 -3.40 5.34
CA LEU A 194 -1.58 -4.30 5.90
C LEU A 194 -2.54 -4.81 4.83
N ALA A 195 -3.01 -6.05 4.99
CA ALA A 195 -4.05 -6.64 4.15
C ALA A 195 -4.81 -7.73 4.91
N PHE A 196 -6.07 -7.94 4.53
CA PHE A 196 -6.83 -9.10 4.99
C PHE A 196 -6.64 -10.30 4.06
N SER A 197 -6.82 -11.49 4.63
CA SER A 197 -7.11 -12.70 3.85
C SER A 197 -8.41 -12.55 3.06
N PRO A 198 -8.63 -13.35 1.98
CA PRO A 198 -9.84 -13.21 1.16
C PRO A 198 -11.16 -13.40 1.92
N ASP A 199 -11.18 -14.10 3.02
CA ASP A 199 -12.35 -14.28 3.89
C ASP A 199 -12.45 -13.23 5.02
N GLU A 200 -11.45 -12.33 5.11
CA GLU A 200 -11.28 -11.32 6.15
C GLU A 200 -11.18 -11.89 7.57
N GLN A 201 -10.82 -13.17 7.72
CA GLN A 201 -10.60 -13.75 9.05
C GLN A 201 -9.17 -13.61 9.57
N THR A 202 -8.23 -13.26 8.69
CA THR A 202 -6.83 -13.01 9.07
C THR A 202 -6.40 -11.62 8.59
N LEU A 203 -5.88 -10.81 9.50
CA LEU A 203 -5.19 -9.57 9.19
C LEU A 203 -3.69 -9.81 9.19
N TYR A 204 -3.02 -9.46 8.09
CA TYR A 204 -1.57 -9.42 7.98
C TYR A 204 -1.07 -7.99 8.14
N VAL A 205 0.05 -7.80 8.82
CA VAL A 205 0.69 -6.49 9.01
C VAL A 205 2.20 -6.66 8.92
N SER A 206 2.86 -5.90 8.04
CA SER A 206 4.32 -5.84 7.98
C SER A 206 4.88 -4.94 9.08
N GLN A 207 6.08 -5.24 9.51
CA GLN A 207 6.86 -4.42 10.43
C GLN A 207 8.18 -4.03 9.76
N THR A 208 8.41 -2.71 9.69
CA THR A 208 9.60 -2.12 9.06
C THR A 208 10.35 -1.29 10.10
N PRO A 209 11.02 -1.93 11.08
CA PRO A 209 11.68 -1.23 12.17
C PRO A 209 12.87 -0.41 11.64
N GLU A 210 13.27 0.58 12.41
CA GLU A 210 14.51 1.27 12.14
C GLU A 210 15.71 0.35 12.30
N GLN A 211 16.78 0.63 11.53
CA GLN A 211 17.99 -0.20 11.51
C GLN A 211 18.48 -0.56 12.93
N GLY A 212 18.58 -1.86 13.20
CA GLY A 212 19.10 -2.41 14.45
C GLY A 212 18.09 -2.58 15.58
N HIS A 213 16.81 -2.28 15.38
CA HIS A 213 15.77 -2.39 16.42
C HIS A 213 14.49 -3.01 15.86
N GLY A 214 13.94 -4.00 16.57
CA GLY A 214 12.63 -4.59 16.28
C GLY A 214 12.63 -5.77 15.30
N SER A 215 11.44 -6.34 15.09
CA SER A 215 11.23 -7.49 14.22
C SER A 215 11.00 -7.08 12.78
N VAL A 216 11.77 -7.65 11.85
CA VAL A 216 11.55 -7.54 10.41
C VAL A 216 10.70 -8.72 9.97
N GLU A 217 9.39 -8.55 9.97
CA GLU A 217 8.47 -9.67 9.70
C GLU A 217 7.11 -9.19 9.19
N ILE A 218 6.36 -10.10 8.62
CA ILE A 218 4.92 -9.98 8.45
C ILE A 218 4.27 -10.77 9.60
N THR A 219 3.47 -10.07 10.38
CA THR A 219 2.70 -10.64 11.50
C THR A 219 1.28 -10.95 11.05
N ALA A 220 0.72 -12.08 11.45
CA ALA A 220 -0.69 -12.41 11.23
C ALA A 220 -1.48 -12.38 12.53
N PHE A 221 -2.73 -11.95 12.44
CA PHE A 221 -3.71 -11.93 13.53
C PHE A 221 -5.02 -12.58 13.07
N ALA A 222 -5.66 -13.37 13.89
CA ALA A 222 -7.03 -13.81 13.66
C ALA A 222 -7.99 -12.65 14.00
N TRP A 223 -8.87 -12.28 13.07
CA TRP A 223 -9.93 -11.31 13.29
C TRP A 223 -11.23 -12.00 13.60
N ARG A 224 -11.74 -11.86 14.82
CA ARG A 224 -13.02 -12.42 15.27
C ARG A 224 -13.55 -11.66 16.47
N ASP A 225 -14.86 -11.65 16.65
CA ASP A 225 -15.55 -11.05 17.82
C ASP A 225 -15.16 -9.58 18.08
N GLY A 226 -14.86 -8.81 17.01
CA GLY A 226 -14.50 -7.40 17.12
C GLY A 226 -13.08 -7.14 17.66
N ALA A 227 -12.20 -8.15 17.71
CA ALA A 227 -10.83 -8.03 18.20
C ALA A 227 -9.83 -8.86 17.38
N LEU A 228 -8.56 -8.47 17.44
CA LEU A 228 -7.43 -9.21 16.89
C LEU A 228 -6.91 -10.19 17.96
N HIS A 229 -6.76 -11.45 17.56
CA HIS A 229 -6.31 -12.56 18.39
C HIS A 229 -5.14 -13.32 17.77
N ASP A 230 -4.54 -14.23 18.49
CA ASP A 230 -3.59 -15.24 18.00
C ASP A 230 -2.45 -14.63 17.15
N ARG A 231 -1.85 -13.54 17.66
CA ARG A 231 -0.69 -12.93 17.03
C ARG A 231 0.39 -13.97 16.78
N ARG A 232 0.86 -14.08 15.53
CA ARG A 232 1.93 -14.98 15.15
C ARG A 232 2.81 -14.39 14.05
N HIS A 233 4.07 -14.82 14.02
CA HIS A 233 4.90 -14.63 12.84
C HIS A 233 4.23 -15.33 11.65
N PHE A 234 4.17 -14.66 10.50
CA PHE A 234 3.66 -15.24 9.27
C PHE A 234 4.79 -15.53 8.29
N ALA A 235 5.57 -14.52 7.93
CA ALA A 235 6.67 -14.65 6.99
C ALA A 235 7.72 -13.54 7.20
N SER A 236 8.91 -13.76 6.65
CA SER A 236 9.95 -12.75 6.51
C SER A 236 10.42 -12.71 5.07
N VAL A 237 10.64 -11.52 4.52
CA VAL A 237 11.23 -11.39 3.19
C VAL A 237 12.73 -11.72 3.26
N PRO A 238 13.28 -12.42 2.26
CA PRO A 238 14.69 -12.85 2.28
C PRO A 238 15.68 -11.70 2.18
N ASP A 239 15.26 -10.59 1.58
CA ASP A 239 16.12 -9.44 1.31
C ASP A 239 15.37 -8.12 1.52
N GLY A 240 16.03 -7.18 2.21
CA GLY A 240 15.45 -5.89 2.57
C GLY A 240 14.41 -5.97 3.68
N LEU A 241 13.36 -5.19 3.54
CA LEU A 241 12.28 -5.05 4.52
C LEU A 241 10.92 -5.30 3.83
N PRO A 242 9.97 -5.96 4.49
CA PRO A 242 8.59 -5.98 4.03
C PRO A 242 7.99 -4.59 4.28
N ASP A 243 7.52 -3.94 3.23
CA ASP A 243 6.85 -2.64 3.27
C ASP A 243 5.36 -2.84 2.98
N GLY A 244 4.84 -2.42 1.84
CA GLY A 244 3.47 -2.72 1.46
C GLY A 244 3.32 -4.08 0.78
N PHE A 245 2.10 -4.62 0.77
CA PHE A 245 1.78 -5.92 0.17
C PHE A 245 0.27 -6.04 -0.11
N CYS A 246 -0.10 -7.04 -0.91
CA CYS A 246 -1.49 -7.41 -1.14
C CYS A 246 -1.69 -8.92 -1.00
N VAL A 247 -2.95 -9.35 -0.86
CA VAL A 247 -3.35 -10.77 -0.84
C VAL A 247 -4.26 -11.05 -2.03
N ASP A 248 -3.95 -12.09 -2.81
CA ASP A 248 -4.76 -12.47 -3.95
C ASP A 248 -5.99 -13.30 -3.53
N ARG A 249 -6.92 -13.54 -4.48
CA ARG A 249 -8.13 -14.34 -4.22
C ARG A 249 -7.86 -15.78 -3.80
N GLY A 250 -6.67 -16.30 -4.13
CA GLY A 250 -6.22 -17.63 -3.72
C GLY A 250 -5.64 -17.66 -2.30
N GLY A 251 -5.48 -16.49 -1.67
CA GLY A 251 -4.90 -16.36 -0.33
C GLY A 251 -3.38 -16.27 -0.32
N TRP A 252 -2.72 -16.13 -1.48
CA TRP A 252 -1.29 -15.88 -1.51
C TRP A 252 -0.98 -14.41 -1.21
N LEU A 253 0.02 -14.20 -0.38
CA LEU A 253 0.49 -12.87 0.00
C LEU A 253 1.67 -12.46 -0.89
N TRP A 254 1.55 -11.30 -1.55
CA TRP A 254 2.53 -10.73 -2.45
C TRP A 254 3.14 -9.51 -1.77
N SER A 255 4.36 -9.67 -1.22
CA SER A 255 5.04 -8.64 -0.41
C SER A 255 6.16 -7.98 -1.14
N SER A 256 6.23 -6.65 -1.06
CA SER A 256 7.43 -5.91 -1.39
C SER A 256 8.66 -6.41 -0.61
N SER A 257 9.83 -6.19 -1.19
CA SER A 257 11.14 -6.53 -0.60
C SER A 257 12.23 -5.62 -1.19
N GLY A 258 13.46 -5.77 -0.72
CA GLY A 258 14.61 -5.01 -1.21
C GLY A 258 14.90 -5.18 -2.71
N THR A 259 14.49 -6.30 -3.31
CA THR A 259 14.84 -6.67 -4.70
C THR A 259 13.62 -6.98 -5.56
N GLY A 260 12.40 -6.71 -5.08
CA GLY A 260 11.18 -6.95 -5.82
C GLY A 260 10.00 -7.42 -4.96
N VAL A 261 9.20 -8.34 -5.47
CA VAL A 261 8.01 -8.87 -4.77
C VAL A 261 8.20 -10.35 -4.47
N CYS A 262 8.11 -10.72 -3.19
CA CYS A 262 8.09 -12.10 -2.71
C CYS A 262 6.64 -12.59 -2.65
N VAL A 263 6.41 -13.84 -3.08
CA VAL A 263 5.08 -14.47 -3.03
C VAL A 263 5.10 -15.59 -2.00
N PHE A 264 4.17 -15.51 -1.04
CA PHE A 264 4.02 -16.51 0.02
C PHE A 264 2.65 -17.19 -0.10
N ASP A 265 2.58 -18.49 0.26
CA ASP A 265 1.30 -19.17 0.42
C ASP A 265 0.59 -18.76 1.72
N SER A 266 -0.60 -19.33 1.97
CA SER A 266 -1.39 -19.07 3.19
C SER A 266 -0.72 -19.51 4.50
N ASP A 267 0.30 -20.35 4.41
CA ASP A 267 1.07 -20.84 5.57
C ASP A 267 2.37 -20.04 5.79
N GLY A 268 2.64 -19.05 4.90
CA GLY A 268 3.83 -18.18 4.95
C GLY A 268 5.07 -18.80 4.31
N GLN A 269 4.92 -19.86 3.51
CA GLN A 269 6.04 -20.44 2.76
C GLN A 269 6.31 -19.63 1.50
N LEU A 270 7.56 -19.30 1.25
CA LEU A 270 7.99 -18.58 0.05
C LEU A 270 7.80 -19.47 -1.19
N LEU A 271 6.95 -19.02 -2.12
CA LEU A 271 6.67 -19.70 -3.40
C LEU A 271 7.56 -19.20 -4.52
N GLY A 272 7.96 -17.93 -4.50
CA GLY A 272 8.78 -17.34 -5.56
C GLY A 272 9.02 -15.86 -5.37
N HIS A 273 9.71 -15.27 -6.36
CA HIS A 273 10.14 -13.89 -6.36
C HIS A 273 10.01 -13.27 -7.74
N ILE A 274 9.50 -12.04 -7.80
CA ILE A 274 9.38 -11.22 -8.98
C ILE A 274 10.39 -10.08 -8.84
N PRO A 275 11.53 -10.14 -9.55
CA PRO A 275 12.53 -9.09 -9.48
C PRO A 275 12.03 -7.77 -10.04
N THR A 276 12.45 -6.66 -9.43
CA THR A 276 12.28 -5.30 -9.93
C THR A 276 13.64 -4.64 -10.12
N PRO A 277 13.78 -3.62 -10.97
CA PRO A 277 15.05 -2.90 -11.16
C PRO A 277 15.57 -2.19 -9.89
N GLY A 278 14.73 -2.03 -8.89
CA GLY A 278 15.05 -1.42 -7.60
C GLY A 278 14.15 -1.96 -6.50
N THR A 279 14.26 -1.37 -5.31
CA THR A 279 13.42 -1.74 -4.16
C THR A 279 11.94 -1.52 -4.47
N ALA A 280 11.11 -2.54 -4.24
CA ALA A 280 9.67 -2.40 -4.24
C ALA A 280 9.20 -1.83 -2.90
N SER A 281 8.26 -0.90 -2.94
CA SER A 281 7.64 -0.32 -1.74
C SER A 281 6.27 -0.94 -1.44
N ASN A 282 5.45 -1.16 -2.46
CA ASN A 282 4.09 -1.69 -2.28
C ASN A 282 3.59 -2.37 -3.57
N CYS A 283 2.50 -3.10 -3.51
CA CYS A 283 1.87 -3.67 -4.69
C CYS A 283 0.36 -3.88 -4.51
N THR A 284 -0.34 -3.93 -5.64
CA THR A 284 -1.78 -4.20 -5.70
C THR A 284 -2.17 -4.88 -7.00
N PHE A 285 -3.32 -5.56 -7.00
CA PHE A 285 -3.91 -6.10 -8.21
C PHE A 285 -4.99 -5.18 -8.78
N ASP A 286 -5.24 -5.30 -10.09
CA ASP A 286 -6.54 -4.89 -10.63
C ASP A 286 -7.66 -5.83 -10.13
N GLN A 287 -8.91 -5.43 -10.34
CA GLN A 287 -10.05 -6.21 -9.86
C GLN A 287 -10.10 -7.62 -10.46
N ALA A 288 -9.69 -7.81 -11.70
CA ALA A 288 -9.64 -9.12 -12.35
C ALA A 288 -8.48 -10.00 -11.86
N GLN A 289 -7.47 -9.40 -11.20
CA GLN A 289 -6.19 -9.99 -10.82
C GLN A 289 -5.40 -10.55 -12.03
N GLN A 290 -5.52 -9.85 -13.14
CA GLN A 290 -4.75 -10.11 -14.36
C GLN A 290 -3.52 -9.18 -14.48
N ARG A 291 -3.40 -8.20 -13.60
CA ARG A 291 -2.28 -7.27 -13.54
C ARG A 291 -1.86 -7.05 -12.09
N LEU A 292 -0.59 -7.30 -11.81
CA LEU A 292 0.03 -6.89 -10.55
C LEU A 292 0.75 -5.57 -10.80
N PHE A 293 0.35 -4.52 -10.11
CA PHE A 293 1.04 -3.23 -10.09
C PHE A 293 1.99 -3.17 -8.90
N ILE A 294 3.19 -2.66 -9.13
CA ILE A 294 4.25 -2.59 -8.13
C ILE A 294 4.80 -1.16 -8.13
N THR A 295 4.89 -0.55 -6.97
CA THR A 295 5.53 0.75 -6.77
C THR A 295 6.92 0.57 -6.15
N GLY A 296 7.83 1.51 -6.43
CA GLY A 296 9.14 1.54 -5.79
C GLY A 296 10.06 2.61 -6.39
N GLY A 297 10.78 3.33 -5.55
CA GLY A 297 11.60 4.45 -5.99
C GLY A 297 10.82 5.39 -6.92
N PRO A 298 11.37 5.77 -8.09
CA PRO A 298 10.69 6.63 -9.04
C PRO A 298 9.62 5.92 -9.87
N CYS A 299 9.47 4.59 -9.74
CA CYS A 299 8.79 3.77 -10.72
C CYS A 299 7.41 3.29 -10.29
N LEU A 300 6.55 3.11 -11.29
CA LEU A 300 5.41 2.23 -11.30
C LEU A 300 5.67 1.13 -12.33
N TRP A 301 5.63 -0.12 -11.89
CA TRP A 301 5.73 -1.29 -12.77
C TRP A 301 4.42 -2.05 -12.83
N MET A 302 4.26 -2.90 -13.84
CA MET A 302 3.14 -3.80 -14.00
C MET A 302 3.62 -5.15 -14.52
N LEU A 303 3.16 -6.22 -13.87
CA LEU A 303 3.32 -7.59 -14.33
C LEU A 303 1.96 -8.07 -14.87
N PRO A 304 1.81 -8.29 -16.20
CA PRO A 304 0.60 -8.91 -16.72
C PRO A 304 0.59 -10.39 -16.31
N LEU A 305 -0.56 -10.88 -15.88
CA LEU A 305 -0.77 -12.26 -15.49
C LEU A 305 -1.78 -12.91 -16.45
N PRO A 306 -1.56 -14.17 -16.89
CA PRO A 306 -2.46 -14.89 -17.77
C PRO A 306 -3.83 -15.18 -17.14
#